data_8e1fbf1b9bb2af34ddbf66eaf600e0bb
#
_entry.id   8e1fbf1b9bb2af34ddbf66eaf600e0bb
#
_cell.length_a   1.000
_cell.length_b   1.000
_cell.length_c   1.000
_cell.angle_alpha   90.00
_cell.angle_beta   90.00
_cell.angle_gamma   90.00
#
_symmetry.space_group_name_H-M   'P 1'
#
loop_
_entity.id
_entity.type
_entity.pdbx_description
1 polymer ?
#
loop_
_entity_poly.entity_id
_entity_poly.type
_entity_poly.pdbx_seq_one_letter_code
_entity_poly.pdbx_strand_id
1 'polypeptide(L)'
;VGYNQPPHVGYTLGLPNGQRLYHDDFSNGLKDWVVESSSDSTRIRVEDKRLDVVAPKGLTLWYKRPLEGDVRISFEALLVDEGGSYDRVSDLNCFWMAQDPAHPEDFFARTAWRAGVFGRYYSLNMYYVGYGGNHNSTTRFRRYNGDFEAFQQEGKRPEIIQEYTDSAHLIRPNTWHRVEICMEGNRVSYWMNGQRVFDCMDEVPYKKGYFGIRTTQNHMKIRNFGVYYD
;
A
#
# COMPACT_ATOMS: atom_id res chain seq x y z
N VAL A 1 1.22 29.49 -0.21
CA VAL A 1 0.74 28.14 -0.49
C VAL A 1 1.05 27.33 0.75
N GLY A 2 0.04 27.14 1.61
CA GLY A 2 0.24 26.40 2.85
C GLY A 2 0.58 24.95 2.56
N TYR A 3 1.62 24.44 3.21
CA TYR A 3 1.94 23.03 3.17
C TYR A 3 0.77 22.27 3.79
N ASN A 4 0.11 21.43 2.97
CA ASN A 4 -0.88 20.51 3.46
C ASN A 4 -0.16 19.44 4.27
N GLN A 5 -0.26 19.51 5.59
CA GLN A 5 0.21 18.42 6.45
C GLN A 5 -0.85 17.33 6.49
N PRO A 6 -0.44 16.05 6.62
CA PRO A 6 -1.40 14.98 6.88
C PRO A 6 -2.26 15.33 8.10
N PRO A 7 -3.54 14.93 8.08
CA PRO A 7 -4.39 15.11 9.25
C PRO A 7 -3.76 14.49 10.49
N HIS A 8 -3.99 15.10 11.63
CA HIS A 8 -3.55 14.55 12.90
C HIS A 8 -4.48 13.39 13.28
N VAL A 9 -4.12 12.20 12.89
CA VAL A 9 -4.78 10.99 13.34
C VAL A 9 -3.83 10.34 14.34
N GLY A 10 -3.87 10.80 15.56
CA GLY A 10 -3.17 10.21 16.68
C GLY A 10 -1.67 10.09 16.60
N TYR A 11 -1.00 10.73 15.68
CA TYR A 11 0.43 10.48 15.52
C TYR A 11 1.33 11.60 16.02
N THR A 12 0.77 12.57 16.66
CA THR A 12 1.52 13.73 17.12
C THR A 12 2.57 13.29 18.15
N LEU A 13 3.75 13.13 17.69
CA LEU A 13 5.02 12.88 18.35
C LEU A 13 4.95 12.74 19.89
N GLY A 14 4.57 11.55 20.39
CA GLY A 14 4.61 11.26 21.81
C GLY A 14 3.51 11.90 22.66
N LEU A 15 2.54 12.58 22.06
CA LEU A 15 1.39 13.09 22.77
C LEU A 15 0.36 11.97 22.97
N PRO A 16 -0.46 12.02 24.05
CA PRO A 16 -1.44 10.97 24.34
C PRO A 16 -2.39 10.66 23.18
N ASN A 17 -2.75 11.68 22.39
CA ASN A 17 -3.61 11.53 21.22
C ASN A 17 -2.84 11.09 19.97
N GLY A 18 -1.53 10.92 20.08
CA GLY A 18 -0.66 10.51 18.99
C GLY A 18 -0.16 9.11 19.16
N GLN A 19 -0.98 8.21 19.70
CA GLN A 19 -0.54 6.90 20.08
C GLN A 19 -0.19 6.04 18.88
N ARG A 20 1.05 5.57 18.84
CA ARG A 20 1.48 4.58 17.87
C ARG A 20 0.91 3.23 18.25
N LEU A 21 0.03 2.69 17.39
CA LEU A 21 -0.62 1.40 17.61
C LEU A 21 0.32 0.25 17.25
N TYR A 22 0.96 0.33 16.09
CA TYR A 22 1.90 -0.66 15.60
C TYR A 22 3.12 0.01 15.02
N HIS A 23 4.25 -0.69 15.08
CA HIS A 23 5.48 -0.26 14.46
C HIS A 23 6.32 -1.47 14.08
N ASP A 24 6.96 -1.40 12.92
CA ASP A 24 7.90 -2.44 12.50
C ASP A 24 9.14 -1.78 11.85
N ASP A 25 10.30 -2.00 12.44
CA ASP A 25 11.59 -1.59 11.88
C ASP A 25 12.27 -2.73 11.13
N PHE A 26 11.57 -3.87 10.99
CA PHE A 26 12.03 -5.09 10.32
C PHE A 26 13.22 -5.79 11.00
N SER A 27 13.58 -5.42 12.20
CA SER A 27 14.64 -6.11 12.95
C SER A 27 14.34 -7.59 13.16
N ASN A 28 13.07 -7.98 13.20
CA ASN A 28 12.61 -9.36 13.35
C ASN A 28 12.20 -10.00 12.01
N GLY A 29 12.69 -9.48 10.90
CA GLY A 29 12.33 -9.96 9.58
C GLY A 29 10.87 -9.73 9.23
N LEU A 30 10.23 -10.76 8.67
CA LEU A 30 8.84 -10.70 8.20
C LEU A 30 7.87 -11.37 9.18
N LYS A 31 8.18 -11.40 10.44
CA LYS A 31 7.35 -12.04 11.47
C LYS A 31 5.90 -11.56 11.45
N ASP A 32 5.68 -10.26 11.24
CA ASP A 32 4.37 -9.64 11.27
C ASP A 32 3.74 -9.45 9.88
N TRP A 33 4.29 -10.11 8.87
CA TRP A 33 3.87 -9.95 7.48
C TRP A 33 3.56 -11.28 6.82
N VAL A 34 2.57 -11.26 5.92
CA VAL A 34 2.25 -12.38 5.03
C VAL A 34 2.69 -12.02 3.62
N VAL A 35 3.47 -12.90 3.01
CA VAL A 35 3.99 -12.72 1.65
C VAL A 35 3.11 -13.47 0.66
N GLU A 36 2.64 -12.74 -0.37
CA GLU A 36 1.95 -13.34 -1.53
C GLU A 36 2.77 -13.01 -2.76
N SER A 37 3.41 -14.00 -3.34
CA SER A 37 4.37 -13.82 -4.45
C SER A 37 4.04 -14.70 -5.64
N SER A 38 4.16 -14.13 -6.85
CA SER A 38 3.99 -14.84 -8.11
C SER A 38 5.28 -15.51 -8.61
N SER A 39 6.40 -15.31 -7.92
CA SER A 39 7.71 -15.83 -8.33
C SER A 39 8.41 -16.53 -7.19
N ASP A 40 8.99 -17.69 -7.48
CA ASP A 40 9.88 -18.40 -6.54
C ASP A 40 11.25 -17.72 -6.42
N SER A 41 11.55 -16.77 -7.29
CA SER A 41 12.81 -16.03 -7.29
C SER A 41 12.74 -14.71 -6.54
N THR A 42 11.62 -14.39 -5.91
CA THR A 42 11.48 -13.22 -5.04
C THR A 42 12.46 -13.33 -3.88
N ARG A 43 13.20 -12.23 -3.61
CA ARG A 43 14.14 -12.15 -2.49
C ARG A 43 13.74 -11.02 -1.57
N ILE A 44 13.61 -11.34 -0.29
CA ILE A 44 13.33 -10.37 0.75
C ILE A 44 14.39 -10.55 1.83
N ARG A 45 15.22 -9.52 2.03
CA ARG A 45 16.28 -9.53 3.05
C ARG A 45 16.10 -8.36 3.99
N VAL A 46 16.55 -8.55 5.22
CA VAL A 46 16.64 -7.47 6.21
C VAL A 46 18.09 -6.97 6.24
N GLU A 47 18.25 -5.68 6.10
CA GLU A 47 19.54 -5.03 6.13
C GLU A 47 19.38 -3.63 6.74
N ASP A 48 20.09 -3.36 7.83
CA ASP A 48 20.06 -2.04 8.48
C ASP A 48 18.65 -1.53 8.80
N LYS A 49 17.83 -2.35 9.45
CA LYS A 49 16.46 -2.00 9.82
C LYS A 49 15.60 -1.59 8.62
N ARG A 50 15.80 -2.27 7.51
CA ARG A 50 14.96 -2.10 6.32
C ARG A 50 14.85 -3.40 5.57
N LEU A 51 13.78 -3.54 4.81
CA LEU A 51 13.64 -4.63 3.87
C LEU A 51 14.32 -4.25 2.56
N ASP A 52 15.03 -5.19 1.99
CA ASP A 52 15.52 -5.13 0.61
C ASP A 52 14.76 -6.19 -0.17
N VAL A 53 13.93 -5.75 -1.13
CA VAL A 53 12.96 -6.60 -1.82
C VAL A 53 13.24 -6.59 -3.30
N VAL A 54 13.58 -7.76 -3.85
CA VAL A 54 13.69 -7.95 -5.30
C VAL A 54 12.51 -8.82 -5.75
N ALA A 55 11.60 -8.22 -6.50
CA ALA A 55 10.39 -8.87 -6.99
C ALA A 55 10.43 -8.99 -8.51
N PRO A 56 10.71 -10.20 -9.06
CA PRO A 56 10.66 -10.42 -10.51
C PRO A 56 9.26 -10.38 -11.09
N LYS A 57 8.25 -10.67 -10.27
CA LYS A 57 6.82 -10.65 -10.62
C LYS A 57 6.01 -10.13 -9.43
N GLY A 58 4.70 -10.10 -9.59
CA GLY A 58 3.78 -9.58 -8.59
C GLY A 58 4.03 -10.05 -7.16
N LEU A 59 4.05 -9.10 -6.25
CA LEU A 59 4.32 -9.33 -4.84
C LEU A 59 3.43 -8.44 -4.01
N THR A 60 2.80 -9.02 -2.98
CA THR A 60 2.10 -8.26 -1.95
C THR A 60 2.62 -8.67 -0.58
N LEU A 61 2.92 -7.70 0.25
CA LEU A 61 3.30 -7.88 1.64
C LEU A 61 2.16 -7.35 2.50
N TRP A 62 1.41 -8.25 3.15
CA TRP A 62 0.31 -7.89 4.03
C TRP A 62 0.77 -7.79 5.47
N TYR A 63 0.45 -6.68 6.15
CA TYR A 63 0.60 -6.63 7.60
C TYR A 63 -0.43 -7.54 8.24
N LYS A 64 -0.01 -8.38 9.20
CA LYS A 64 -0.86 -9.46 9.75
C LYS A 64 -2.03 -8.99 10.58
N ARG A 65 -1.99 -7.78 11.12
CA ARG A 65 -3.01 -7.29 12.03
C ARG A 65 -4.02 -6.43 11.30
N PRO A 66 -5.32 -6.68 11.49
CA PRO A 66 -6.35 -5.82 10.89
C PRO A 66 -6.33 -4.44 11.56
N LEU A 67 -6.64 -3.43 10.77
CA LEU A 67 -6.80 -2.06 11.23
C LEU A 67 -8.27 -1.72 11.28
N GLU A 68 -8.66 -0.82 12.18
CA GLU A 68 -10.05 -0.44 12.35
C GLU A 68 -10.15 1.03 12.78
N GLY A 69 -11.14 1.73 12.21
CA GLY A 69 -11.47 3.10 12.58
C GLY A 69 -10.52 4.14 12.00
N ASP A 70 -10.36 5.22 12.73
CA ASP A 70 -9.52 6.34 12.32
C ASP A 70 -8.05 6.00 12.58
N VAL A 71 -7.29 5.84 11.50
CA VAL A 71 -5.88 5.47 11.58
C VAL A 71 -5.07 6.24 10.56
N ARG A 72 -3.78 6.39 10.86
CA ARG A 72 -2.77 6.84 9.90
C ARG A 72 -1.75 5.73 9.74
N ILE A 73 -1.50 5.35 8.50
CA ILE A 73 -0.49 4.35 8.13
C ILE A 73 0.67 5.09 7.50
N SER A 74 1.90 4.75 7.90
CA SER A 74 3.09 5.40 7.37
C SER A 74 4.19 4.40 7.09
N PHE A 75 4.87 4.56 5.97
CA PHE A 75 6.09 3.82 5.67
C PHE A 75 6.94 4.61 4.67
N GLU A 76 8.20 4.22 4.54
CA GLU A 76 9.10 4.80 3.55
C GLU A 76 9.58 3.73 2.58
N ALA A 77 9.69 4.09 1.31
CA ALA A 77 10.13 3.20 0.25
C ALA A 77 11.07 3.90 -0.73
N LEU A 78 12.02 3.13 -1.24
CA LEU A 78 13.00 3.59 -2.23
C LEU A 78 13.03 2.57 -3.36
N LEU A 79 12.83 3.04 -4.60
CA LEU A 79 12.93 2.22 -5.80
C LEU A 79 14.35 2.30 -6.33
N VAL A 80 15.03 1.14 -6.37
CA VAL A 80 16.43 1.04 -6.79
C VAL A 80 16.53 1.08 -8.31
N ASP A 81 17.43 1.92 -8.81
CA ASP A 81 17.77 2.00 -10.24
C ASP A 81 19.29 2.10 -10.36
N GLU A 82 19.95 0.95 -10.30
CA GLU A 82 21.42 0.82 -10.29
C GLU A 82 21.92 -0.22 -11.30
N GLY A 83 21.10 -0.53 -12.32
CA GLY A 83 21.47 -1.46 -13.37
C GLY A 83 21.24 -2.94 -13.05
N GLY A 84 20.57 -3.26 -11.95
CA GLY A 84 20.18 -4.63 -11.63
C GLY A 84 19.10 -5.16 -12.58
N SER A 85 19.00 -6.48 -12.70
CA SER A 85 18.09 -7.13 -13.65
C SER A 85 16.62 -6.77 -13.47
N TYR A 86 16.21 -6.44 -12.25
CA TYR A 86 14.82 -6.10 -11.92
C TYR A 86 14.69 -4.66 -11.42
N ASP A 87 15.73 -3.85 -11.62
CA ASP A 87 15.69 -2.44 -11.28
C ASP A 87 14.78 -1.71 -12.26
N ARG A 88 13.56 -1.50 -11.81
CA ARG A 88 12.52 -0.83 -12.58
C ARG A 88 11.84 0.19 -11.69
N VAL A 89 11.91 1.45 -12.05
CA VAL A 89 11.29 2.53 -11.29
C VAL A 89 9.81 2.58 -11.65
N SER A 90 9.03 1.75 -11.00
CA SER A 90 7.58 1.64 -11.24
C SER A 90 6.93 0.87 -10.10
N ASP A 91 5.65 1.18 -9.83
CA ASP A 91 4.77 0.38 -8.97
C ASP A 91 5.14 0.42 -7.47
N LEU A 92 5.11 1.60 -6.89
CA LEU A 92 5.06 1.76 -5.44
C LEU A 92 3.58 1.80 -5.04
N ASN A 93 2.98 0.62 -4.88
CA ASN A 93 1.55 0.47 -4.69
C ASN A 93 1.21 0.05 -3.27
N CYS A 94 0.02 0.41 -2.81
CA CYS A 94 -0.48 -0.10 -1.55
C CYS A 94 -1.98 -0.31 -1.56
N PHE A 95 -2.40 -1.25 -0.69
CA PHE A 95 -3.78 -1.57 -0.39
C PHE A 95 -4.04 -1.24 1.07
N TRP A 96 -5.24 -0.77 1.40
CA TRP A 96 -5.62 -0.63 2.80
C TRP A 96 -7.09 -0.86 3.02
N MET A 97 -7.44 -1.17 4.26
CA MET A 97 -8.78 -1.60 4.66
C MET A 97 -9.28 -2.77 3.82
N ALA A 98 -8.37 -3.70 3.49
CA ALA A 98 -8.69 -4.83 2.63
C ALA A 98 -9.48 -5.88 3.39
N GLN A 99 -10.56 -6.35 2.77
CA GLN A 99 -11.40 -7.44 3.23
C GLN A 99 -11.70 -8.39 2.08
N ASP A 100 -11.84 -9.67 2.40
CA ASP A 100 -12.27 -10.68 1.42
C ASP A 100 -13.75 -11.01 1.68
N PRO A 101 -14.69 -10.56 0.83
CA PRO A 101 -16.11 -10.84 1.02
C PRO A 101 -16.45 -12.33 1.01
N ALA A 102 -15.63 -13.14 0.35
CA ALA A 102 -15.83 -14.60 0.32
C ALA A 102 -15.36 -15.28 1.60
N HIS A 103 -14.50 -14.63 2.38
CA HIS A 103 -13.97 -15.15 3.65
C HIS A 103 -13.92 -14.03 4.68
N PRO A 104 -15.08 -13.56 5.17
CA PRO A 104 -15.14 -12.38 6.05
C PRO A 104 -14.45 -12.59 7.41
N GLU A 105 -14.30 -13.83 7.86
CA GLU A 105 -13.66 -14.15 9.13
C GLU A 105 -12.20 -14.58 8.99
N ASP A 106 -11.70 -14.78 7.77
CA ASP A 106 -10.35 -15.24 7.54
C ASP A 106 -9.80 -14.66 6.23
N PHE A 107 -9.24 -13.47 6.33
CA PHE A 107 -8.68 -12.76 5.18
C PHE A 107 -7.59 -13.57 4.48
N PHE A 108 -6.77 -14.30 5.22
CA PHE A 108 -5.65 -15.06 4.68
C PHE A 108 -6.01 -16.45 4.16
N ALA A 109 -7.30 -16.81 4.21
CA ALA A 109 -7.75 -18.11 3.67
C ALA A 109 -7.37 -18.29 2.20
N ARG A 110 -7.33 -17.22 1.41
CA ARG A 110 -7.00 -17.29 -0.01
C ARG A 110 -5.61 -16.75 -0.37
N THR A 111 -4.72 -16.68 0.60
CA THR A 111 -3.33 -16.23 0.35
C THR A 111 -2.66 -17.04 -0.77
N ALA A 112 -2.77 -18.36 -0.75
CA ALA A 112 -2.19 -19.22 -1.77
C ALA A 112 -2.83 -19.04 -3.15
N TRP A 113 -4.12 -18.70 -3.20
CA TRP A 113 -4.80 -18.43 -4.47
C TRP A 113 -4.43 -17.04 -5.00
N ARG A 114 -4.38 -16.02 -4.15
CA ARG A 114 -3.99 -14.67 -4.59
C ARG A 114 -2.57 -14.67 -5.13
N ALA A 115 -1.63 -15.21 -4.38
CA ALA A 115 -0.25 -15.51 -4.81
C ALA A 115 0.43 -14.37 -5.59
N GLY A 116 0.11 -13.10 -5.30
CA GLY A 116 0.69 -11.96 -6.02
C GLY A 116 0.13 -11.72 -7.42
N VAL A 117 -0.87 -12.49 -7.86
CA VAL A 117 -1.48 -12.34 -9.19
C VAL A 117 -2.46 -11.18 -9.20
N PHE A 118 -2.11 -10.09 -9.85
CA PHE A 118 -2.79 -8.79 -9.74
C PHE A 118 -4.32 -8.88 -9.92
N GLY A 119 -4.79 -9.56 -10.96
CA GLY A 119 -6.23 -9.66 -11.25
C GLY A 119 -7.04 -10.33 -10.14
N ARG A 120 -6.43 -11.19 -9.34
CA ARG A 120 -7.11 -11.87 -8.25
C ARG A 120 -7.42 -10.97 -7.07
N TYR A 121 -6.70 -9.83 -6.95
CA TYR A 121 -6.96 -8.84 -5.90
C TYR A 121 -8.25 -8.06 -6.16
N TYR A 122 -8.81 -8.10 -7.37
CA TYR A 122 -10.13 -7.52 -7.63
C TYR A 122 -11.27 -8.22 -6.88
N SER A 123 -11.00 -9.38 -6.29
CA SER A 123 -11.94 -10.07 -5.41
C SER A 123 -12.09 -9.42 -4.03
N LEU A 124 -11.30 -8.42 -3.72
CA LEU A 124 -11.25 -7.77 -2.41
C LEU A 124 -11.99 -6.44 -2.41
N ASN A 125 -12.58 -6.11 -1.26
CA ASN A 125 -13.00 -4.74 -0.94
C ASN A 125 -11.82 -4.03 -0.32
N MET A 126 -11.38 -2.90 -0.88
CA MET A 126 -10.26 -2.14 -0.34
C MET A 126 -10.07 -0.82 -1.08
N TYR A 127 -9.25 0.04 -0.50
CA TYR A 127 -8.67 1.16 -1.23
C TYR A 127 -7.31 0.77 -1.80
N TYR A 128 -6.96 1.40 -2.91
CA TYR A 128 -5.73 1.14 -3.65
C TYR A 128 -5.14 2.44 -4.17
N VAL A 129 -3.84 2.60 -4.01
CA VAL A 129 -3.06 3.58 -4.75
C VAL A 129 -1.95 2.85 -5.50
N GLY A 130 -1.91 3.07 -6.82
CA GLY A 130 -0.78 2.69 -7.65
C GLY A 130 0.03 3.92 -7.96
N TYR A 131 1.11 4.14 -7.21
CA TYR A 131 1.99 5.28 -7.39
C TYR A 131 3.09 4.93 -8.40
N GLY A 132 3.17 5.70 -9.48
CA GLY A 132 4.14 5.44 -10.54
C GLY A 132 3.90 4.14 -11.30
N GLY A 133 2.65 3.78 -11.55
CA GLY A 133 2.30 2.63 -12.36
C GLY A 133 2.57 2.84 -13.85
N ASN A 134 2.39 1.77 -14.65
CA ASN A 134 2.55 1.80 -16.10
C ASN A 134 3.90 2.39 -16.52
N HIS A 135 4.99 1.80 -16.05
CA HIS A 135 6.36 2.29 -16.28
C HIS A 135 6.56 3.72 -15.78
N ASN A 136 6.09 3.98 -14.55
CA ASN A 136 6.23 5.28 -13.89
C ASN A 136 5.60 6.42 -14.71
N SER A 137 4.38 6.20 -15.20
CA SER A 137 3.66 7.18 -16.01
C SER A 137 2.32 7.61 -15.41
N THR A 138 1.79 6.85 -14.45
CA THR A 138 0.49 7.14 -13.84
C THR A 138 0.54 6.97 -12.32
N THR A 139 -0.26 7.77 -11.62
CA THR A 139 -0.52 7.62 -10.19
C THR A 139 -2.03 7.65 -10.00
N ARG A 140 -2.60 6.52 -9.54
CA ARG A 140 -4.05 6.31 -9.52
C ARG A 140 -4.54 5.90 -8.15
N PHE A 141 -5.69 6.46 -7.78
CA PHE A 141 -6.45 6.06 -6.60
C PHE A 141 -7.72 5.34 -7.04
N ARG A 142 -7.93 4.12 -6.51
CA ARG A 142 -9.10 3.29 -6.83
C ARG A 142 -9.78 2.79 -5.57
N ARG A 143 -11.07 2.54 -5.68
CA ARG A 143 -11.86 1.83 -4.67
C ARG A 143 -12.30 0.49 -5.26
N TYR A 144 -11.83 -0.61 -4.66
CA TYR A 144 -12.18 -1.96 -5.07
C TYR A 144 -13.47 -2.38 -4.36
N ASN A 145 -14.38 -3.02 -5.09
CA ASN A 145 -15.69 -3.44 -4.57
C ASN A 145 -15.87 -4.96 -4.54
N GLY A 146 -14.80 -5.73 -4.76
CA GLY A 146 -14.85 -7.19 -4.72
C GLY A 146 -15.52 -7.86 -5.92
N ASP A 147 -15.83 -7.12 -6.96
CA ASP A 147 -16.51 -7.67 -8.14
C ASP A 147 -15.54 -8.36 -9.09
N PHE A 148 -15.03 -9.49 -8.64
CA PHE A 148 -14.11 -10.32 -9.42
C PHE A 148 -14.78 -10.92 -10.66
N GLU A 149 -16.06 -11.25 -10.57
CA GLU A 149 -16.81 -11.82 -11.69
C GLU A 149 -16.91 -10.83 -12.86
N ALA A 150 -17.19 -9.57 -12.59
CA ALA A 150 -17.21 -8.54 -13.63
C ALA A 150 -15.85 -8.37 -14.30
N PHE A 151 -14.78 -8.49 -13.54
CA PHE A 151 -13.43 -8.48 -14.11
C PHE A 151 -13.19 -9.69 -15.01
N GLN A 152 -13.53 -10.89 -14.55
CA GLN A 152 -13.32 -12.12 -15.32
C GLN A 152 -14.14 -12.17 -16.62
N GLN A 153 -15.40 -11.74 -16.56
CA GLN A 153 -16.33 -11.86 -17.68
C GLN A 153 -16.26 -10.68 -18.64
N GLU A 154 -16.06 -9.47 -18.14
CA GLU A 154 -16.16 -8.23 -18.91
C GLU A 154 -14.86 -7.43 -18.94
N GLY A 155 -13.83 -7.86 -18.22
CA GLY A 155 -12.61 -7.08 -18.06
C GLY A 155 -12.80 -5.78 -17.27
N LYS A 156 -13.89 -5.68 -16.52
CA LYS A 156 -14.21 -4.47 -15.76
C LYS A 156 -13.29 -4.33 -14.55
N ARG A 157 -12.62 -3.18 -14.47
CA ARG A 157 -11.71 -2.85 -13.36
C ARG A 157 -12.37 -1.89 -12.38
N PRO A 158 -11.88 -1.84 -11.13
CA PRO A 158 -12.37 -0.87 -10.16
C PRO A 158 -12.28 0.56 -10.68
N GLU A 159 -13.23 1.38 -10.24
CA GLU A 159 -13.29 2.79 -10.62
C GLU A 159 -12.02 3.55 -10.23
N ILE A 160 -11.54 4.38 -11.14
CA ILE A 160 -10.50 5.36 -10.86
C ILE A 160 -11.18 6.58 -10.23
N ILE A 161 -10.86 6.86 -8.97
CA ILE A 161 -11.42 8.00 -8.24
C ILE A 161 -10.65 9.28 -8.62
N GLN A 162 -9.32 9.21 -8.61
CA GLN A 162 -8.43 10.31 -8.97
C GLN A 162 -7.20 9.79 -9.67
N GLU A 163 -6.60 10.60 -10.55
CA GLU A 163 -5.42 10.21 -11.32
C GLU A 163 -4.53 11.42 -11.57
N TYR A 164 -3.21 11.16 -11.56
CA TYR A 164 -2.18 12.09 -12.00
C TYR A 164 -1.28 11.42 -13.02
N THR A 165 -0.78 12.20 -13.98
CA THR A 165 0.18 11.75 -14.99
C THR A 165 1.39 12.67 -15.10
N ASP A 166 1.45 13.72 -14.31
CA ASP A 166 2.53 14.68 -14.31
C ASP A 166 3.73 14.21 -13.47
N SER A 167 4.92 14.71 -13.81
CA SER A 167 6.17 14.26 -13.19
C SER A 167 6.24 14.50 -11.68
N ALA A 168 5.54 15.52 -11.17
CA ALA A 168 5.51 15.81 -9.73
C ALA A 168 4.83 14.71 -8.91
N HIS A 169 4.00 13.86 -9.54
CA HIS A 169 3.29 12.76 -8.91
C HIS A 169 3.78 11.40 -9.40
N LEU A 170 5.06 11.28 -9.70
CA LEU A 170 5.68 10.04 -10.12
C LEU A 170 6.88 9.73 -9.23
N ILE A 171 7.39 8.50 -9.33
CA ILE A 171 8.50 8.01 -8.53
C ILE A 171 9.81 8.64 -9.01
N ARG A 172 10.64 9.06 -8.07
CA ARG A 172 12.04 9.44 -8.35
C ARG A 172 12.95 8.25 -8.00
N PRO A 173 13.86 7.86 -8.89
CA PRO A 173 14.73 6.71 -8.64
C PRO A 173 15.70 6.98 -7.48
N ASN A 174 16.06 5.93 -6.77
CA ASN A 174 17.06 5.95 -5.70
C ASN A 174 16.80 7.00 -4.61
N THR A 175 15.52 7.29 -4.37
CA THR A 175 15.07 8.34 -3.46
C THR A 175 14.05 7.78 -2.49
N TRP A 176 14.19 8.08 -1.21
CA TRP A 176 13.20 7.70 -0.21
C TRP A 176 11.92 8.51 -0.38
N HIS A 177 10.81 7.78 -0.45
CA HIS A 177 9.45 8.34 -0.51
C HIS A 177 8.74 7.98 0.79
N ARG A 178 8.19 8.98 1.47
CA ARG A 178 7.36 8.74 2.66
C ARG A 178 5.90 8.72 2.25
N VAL A 179 5.28 7.56 2.40
CA VAL A 179 3.85 7.36 2.16
C VAL A 179 3.11 7.49 3.48
N GLU A 180 2.01 8.24 3.47
CA GLU A 180 1.10 8.32 4.60
C GLU A 180 -0.33 8.19 4.10
N ILE A 181 -1.12 7.36 4.79
CA ILE A 181 -2.52 7.11 4.46
C ILE A 181 -3.32 7.45 5.70
N CYS A 182 -4.36 8.26 5.54
CA CYS A 182 -5.21 8.68 6.65
C CYS A 182 -6.65 8.27 6.43
N MET A 183 -7.21 7.59 7.43
CA MET A 183 -8.64 7.31 7.54
C MET A 183 -9.20 8.16 8.69
N GLU A 184 -10.11 9.07 8.40
CA GLU A 184 -10.65 10.02 9.36
C GLU A 184 -12.14 10.22 9.10
N GLY A 185 -12.99 9.54 9.87
CA GLY A 185 -14.41 9.51 9.59
C GLY A 185 -14.69 8.93 8.19
N ASN A 186 -15.36 9.71 7.36
CA ASN A 186 -15.64 9.35 5.97
C ASN A 186 -14.56 9.82 4.99
N ARG A 187 -13.53 10.48 5.49
CA ARG A 187 -12.46 11.02 4.66
C ARG A 187 -11.33 10.01 4.52
N VAL A 188 -10.94 9.78 3.27
CA VAL A 188 -9.82 8.91 2.89
C VAL A 188 -8.80 9.77 2.18
N SER A 189 -7.56 9.82 2.68
CA SER A 189 -6.52 10.63 2.06
C SER A 189 -5.19 9.89 2.00
N TYR A 190 -4.40 10.25 0.97
CA TYR A 190 -3.09 9.67 0.69
C TYR A 190 -2.10 10.81 0.48
N TRP A 191 -0.95 10.69 1.12
CA TRP A 191 0.07 11.73 1.19
C TRP A 191 1.42 11.17 0.76
N MET A 192 2.17 11.97 0.02
CA MET A 192 3.51 11.62 -0.42
C MET A 192 4.47 12.73 -0.02
N ASN A 193 5.47 12.40 0.80
CA ASN A 193 6.48 13.35 1.28
C ASN A 193 5.86 14.60 1.91
N GLY A 194 4.80 14.42 2.70
CA GLY A 194 4.11 15.48 3.40
C GLY A 194 3.14 16.30 2.57
N GLN A 195 2.93 15.94 1.31
CA GLN A 195 1.98 16.62 0.44
C GLN A 195 0.78 15.73 0.14
N ARG A 196 -0.41 16.29 0.23
CA ARG A 196 -1.64 15.58 -0.09
C ARG A 196 -1.71 15.32 -1.59
N VAL A 197 -1.86 14.04 -1.95
CA VAL A 197 -1.98 13.60 -3.35
C VAL A 197 -3.43 13.26 -3.66
N PHE A 198 -4.07 12.45 -2.82
CA PHE A 198 -5.48 12.07 -2.98
C PHE A 198 -6.28 12.39 -1.74
N ASP A 199 -7.54 12.78 -1.96
CA ASP A 199 -8.47 13.13 -0.91
C ASP A 199 -9.89 12.84 -1.40
N CYS A 200 -10.61 12.01 -0.65
CA CYS A 200 -11.94 11.56 -1.04
C CYS A 200 -12.85 11.48 0.19
N MET A 201 -14.07 11.97 0.05
CA MET A 201 -15.14 11.69 1.00
C MET A 201 -15.92 10.47 0.50
N ASP A 202 -15.87 9.39 1.27
CA ASP A 202 -16.59 8.15 0.97
C ASP A 202 -17.77 8.03 1.94
N GLU A 203 -19.00 8.05 1.41
CA GLU A 203 -20.20 7.96 2.25
C GLU A 203 -20.37 6.59 2.89
N VAL A 204 -19.79 5.54 2.30
CA VAL A 204 -19.81 4.18 2.81
C VAL A 204 -18.37 3.66 2.89
N PRO A 205 -17.56 4.21 3.80
CA PRO A 205 -16.14 3.90 3.82
C PRO A 205 -15.87 2.48 4.33
N TYR A 206 -14.78 1.90 3.84
CA TYR A 206 -14.21 0.70 4.46
C TYR A 206 -13.42 1.14 5.68
N LYS A 207 -13.89 0.77 6.87
CA LYS A 207 -13.28 1.21 8.14
C LYS A 207 -12.56 0.11 8.88
N LYS A 208 -12.47 -1.08 8.30
CA LYS A 208 -11.79 -2.24 8.88
C LYS A 208 -11.14 -3.05 7.79
N GLY A 209 -9.92 -3.52 8.03
CA GLY A 209 -9.25 -4.41 7.09
C GLY A 209 -7.74 -4.34 7.18
N TYR A 210 -7.09 -4.96 6.23
CA TYR A 210 -5.64 -5.17 6.21
C TYR A 210 -4.93 -4.17 5.32
N PHE A 211 -3.70 -3.85 5.71
CA PHE A 211 -2.79 -3.03 4.92
C PHE A 211 -1.79 -3.91 4.19
N GLY A 212 -1.50 -3.57 2.93
CA GLY A 212 -0.49 -4.25 2.14
C GLY A 212 0.34 -3.31 1.28
N ILE A 213 1.60 -3.68 1.08
CA ILE A 213 2.50 -3.02 0.13
C ILE A 213 2.58 -3.93 -1.09
N ARG A 214 2.43 -3.34 -2.27
CA ARG A 214 2.30 -4.10 -3.52
C ARG A 214 3.25 -3.57 -4.59
N THR A 215 3.87 -4.50 -5.31
CA THR A 215 4.57 -4.20 -6.55
C THR A 215 4.27 -5.23 -7.63
N THR A 216 4.61 -4.89 -8.87
CA THR A 216 4.50 -5.80 -10.03
C THR A 216 5.86 -6.38 -10.39
N GLN A 217 6.86 -5.54 -10.54
CA GLN A 217 8.24 -5.94 -10.78
C GLN A 217 9.14 -4.77 -10.44
N ASN A 218 9.99 -4.91 -9.45
CA ASN A 218 10.99 -3.91 -9.12
C ASN A 218 11.98 -4.40 -8.06
N HIS A 219 12.93 -3.54 -7.71
CA HIS A 219 13.81 -3.68 -6.56
C HIS A 219 13.51 -2.51 -5.63
N MET A 220 12.97 -2.80 -4.46
CA MET A 220 12.48 -1.79 -3.54
C MET A 220 13.04 -1.99 -2.14
N LYS A 221 13.38 -0.89 -1.48
CA LYS A 221 13.72 -0.90 -0.05
C LYS A 221 12.59 -0.28 0.73
N ILE A 222 12.27 -0.87 1.89
CA ILE A 222 11.16 -0.43 2.74
C ILE A 222 11.67 -0.27 4.17
N ARG A 223 11.26 0.81 4.85
CA ARG A 223 11.60 1.06 6.25
C ARG A 223 10.53 1.85 6.97
N ASN A 224 10.63 1.90 8.29
CA ASN A 224 9.82 2.78 9.16
C ASN A 224 8.30 2.60 8.98
N PHE A 225 7.84 1.34 9.01
CA PHE A 225 6.41 1.10 9.00
C PHE A 225 5.81 1.44 10.37
N GLY A 226 4.72 2.17 10.37
CA GLY A 226 3.98 2.48 11.58
C GLY A 226 2.50 2.71 11.33
N VAL A 227 1.69 2.38 12.32
CA VAL A 227 0.25 2.68 12.35
C VAL A 227 -0.03 3.48 13.61
N TYR A 228 -0.75 4.57 13.45
CA TYR A 228 -1.09 5.50 14.50
C TYR A 228 -2.60 5.68 14.54
N TYR A 229 -3.17 5.92 15.75
CA TYR A 229 -4.59 6.20 15.88
C TYR A 229 -4.84 7.22 16.99
N ASP A 230 -6.02 7.81 16.96
CA ASP A 230 -6.47 8.79 17.95
C ASP A 230 -7.01 8.13 19.22
#